data_225bc9cfac4b02fde83b6e0b11ea30df
#
_entry.id   225bc9cfac4b02fde83b6e0b11ea30df
#
_cell.length_a   1.000
_cell.length_b   1.000
_cell.length_c   1.000
_cell.angle_alpha   90.00
_cell.angle_beta   90.00
_cell.angle_gamma   90.00
#
_symmetry.space_group_name_H-M   'P 1'
#
loop_
_entity.id
_entity.type
_entity.pdbx_description
1 polymer ?
#
loop_
_entity_poly.entity_id
_entity_poly.type
_entity_poly.pdbx_seq_one_letter_code
_entity_poly.pdbx_strand_id
1 'polypeptide(L)'
;MQYFGGKAKIAKELAAFINTTHLQDNNKPFIDAFCGSCNIISKIDDKRIRIANDKHKELMAMWQWVQERGIDRLPTDVSKELYYYIKTSTTCPDWLKGFVGFGCSFAGKWWGGYGECERGYNYAKGSGNSIGRKMVGLKDVLFVCGDYFDIVMPATQSVVYCDIPYKNTTGYSYTSSSNGTFNHTQFYEWCYKMKAQGHIVLVSEYESGVTLNLINNIVWRKESKKDIRNKDGEQSKTTEVLVCI
;
A
#
# COMPACT_ATOMS: atom_id res chain seq x y z
N MET A 1 7.43 -8.41 0.66
CA MET A 1 7.69 -8.08 2.07
C MET A 1 6.38 -8.02 2.84
N GLN A 2 6.40 -8.26 4.13
CA GLN A 2 5.28 -7.96 5.00
C GLN A 2 5.10 -6.43 5.05
N TYR A 3 3.85 -5.99 5.19
CA TYR A 3 3.52 -4.56 5.29
C TYR A 3 2.24 -4.46 6.11
N PHE A 4 2.30 -3.75 7.21
CA PHE A 4 1.17 -3.62 8.13
C PHE A 4 -0.01 -2.96 7.41
N GLY A 5 -1.20 -3.54 7.50
CA GLY A 5 -2.40 -3.08 6.78
C GLY A 5 -2.42 -3.39 5.28
N GLY A 6 -1.40 -4.05 4.74
CA GLY A 6 -1.33 -4.34 3.30
C GLY A 6 -2.38 -5.34 2.83
N LYS A 7 -2.93 -5.13 1.66
CA LYS A 7 -4.01 -5.90 1.00
C LYS A 7 -3.60 -7.28 0.44
N ALA A 8 -2.48 -7.88 0.89
CA ALA A 8 -1.92 -9.09 0.27
C ALA A 8 -2.94 -10.24 0.13
N LYS A 9 -3.83 -10.43 1.12
CA LYS A 9 -4.83 -11.52 1.16
C LYS A 9 -5.93 -11.37 0.10
N ILE A 10 -6.32 -10.13 -0.21
CA ILE A 10 -7.44 -9.84 -1.12
C ILE A 10 -7.00 -9.23 -2.46
N ALA A 11 -5.72 -8.88 -2.59
CA ALA A 11 -5.20 -8.12 -3.73
C ALA A 11 -5.45 -8.77 -5.09
N LYS A 12 -5.41 -10.11 -5.18
CA LYS A 12 -5.66 -10.81 -6.44
C LYS A 12 -7.11 -10.63 -6.89
N GLU A 13 -8.04 -10.81 -5.96
CA GLU A 13 -9.48 -10.72 -6.24
C GLU A 13 -9.89 -9.27 -6.51
N LEU A 14 -9.42 -8.33 -5.68
CA LEU A 14 -9.72 -6.91 -5.83
C LEU A 14 -9.15 -6.34 -7.14
N ALA A 15 -7.90 -6.65 -7.48
CA ALA A 15 -7.31 -6.22 -8.75
C ALA A 15 -8.03 -6.85 -9.96
N ALA A 16 -8.44 -8.12 -9.89
CA ALA A 16 -9.22 -8.75 -10.93
C ALA A 16 -10.56 -8.01 -11.14
N PHE A 17 -11.27 -7.66 -10.05
CA PHE A 17 -12.49 -6.87 -10.12
C PHE A 17 -12.25 -5.51 -10.79
N ILE A 18 -11.21 -4.77 -10.37
CA ILE A 18 -10.87 -3.47 -10.97
C ILE A 18 -10.55 -3.61 -12.45
N ASN A 19 -9.75 -4.59 -12.85
CA ASN A 19 -9.41 -4.84 -14.25
C ASN A 19 -10.65 -5.12 -15.10
N THR A 20 -11.58 -5.95 -14.62
CA THR A 20 -12.76 -6.39 -15.39
C THR A 20 -13.90 -5.38 -15.37
N THR A 21 -13.97 -4.48 -14.39
CA THR A 21 -15.11 -3.57 -14.23
C THR A 21 -14.78 -2.13 -14.65
N HIS A 22 -13.58 -1.66 -14.30
CA HIS A 22 -13.23 -0.24 -14.48
C HIS A 22 -12.13 -0.02 -15.53
N LEU A 23 -11.41 -1.07 -15.89
CA LEU A 23 -10.25 -1.01 -16.77
C LEU A 23 -10.41 -1.85 -18.05
N GLN A 24 -11.66 -2.10 -18.50
CA GLN A 24 -11.93 -2.83 -19.76
C GLN A 24 -11.38 -2.09 -20.97
N ASP A 25 -11.39 -0.75 -20.92
CA ASP A 25 -10.73 0.09 -21.90
C ASP A 25 -9.25 0.26 -21.54
N ASN A 26 -8.36 -0.23 -22.42
CA ASN A 26 -6.91 -0.24 -22.20
C ASN A 26 -6.27 1.15 -22.18
N ASN A 27 -7.01 2.21 -22.55
CA ASN A 27 -6.46 3.57 -22.64
C ASN A 27 -6.51 4.33 -21.30
N LYS A 28 -7.21 3.82 -20.29
CA LYS A 28 -7.30 4.52 -19.00
C LYS A 28 -6.07 4.27 -18.14
N PRO A 29 -5.31 5.29 -17.75
CA PRO A 29 -4.27 5.16 -16.74
C PRO A 29 -4.84 4.63 -15.41
N PHE A 30 -4.01 3.88 -14.67
CA PHE A 30 -4.32 3.46 -13.31
C PHE A 30 -3.37 4.13 -12.33
N ILE A 31 -3.90 4.75 -11.29
CA ILE A 31 -3.16 5.45 -10.25
C ILE A 31 -3.46 4.79 -8.90
N ASP A 32 -2.45 4.23 -8.27
CA ASP A 32 -2.49 3.78 -6.88
C ASP A 32 -1.96 4.91 -6.00
N ALA A 33 -2.87 5.71 -5.44
CA ALA A 33 -2.53 6.95 -4.74
C ALA A 33 -1.91 6.74 -3.35
N PHE A 34 -2.02 5.50 -2.81
CA PHE A 34 -1.49 5.06 -1.52
C PHE A 34 -0.89 3.66 -1.68
N CYS A 35 0.11 3.51 -2.55
CA CYS A 35 0.53 2.20 -3.04
C CYS A 35 1.17 1.29 -1.98
N GLY A 36 1.74 1.85 -0.91
CA GLY A 36 2.36 1.10 0.16
C GLY A 36 3.29 0.00 -0.35
N SER A 37 2.92 -1.23 -0.07
CA SER A 37 3.67 -2.40 -0.55
C SER A 37 3.30 -2.87 -1.96
N CYS A 38 2.63 -2.07 -2.78
CA CYS A 38 2.27 -2.33 -4.17
C CYS A 38 1.49 -3.63 -4.39
N ASN A 39 0.60 -3.98 -3.45
CA ASN A 39 -0.16 -5.24 -3.55
C ASN A 39 -1.19 -5.20 -4.69
N ILE A 40 -1.82 -4.07 -4.93
CA ILE A 40 -2.86 -3.91 -5.95
C ILE A 40 -2.22 -3.61 -7.31
N ILE A 41 -1.46 -2.53 -7.42
CA ILE A 41 -0.90 -2.06 -8.69
C ILE A 41 -0.02 -3.12 -9.39
N SER A 42 0.66 -4.00 -8.63
CA SER A 42 1.44 -5.11 -9.21
C SER A 42 0.58 -6.18 -9.92
N LYS A 43 -0.75 -6.11 -9.83
CA LYS A 43 -1.72 -7.04 -10.43
C LYS A 43 -2.66 -6.35 -11.42
N ILE A 44 -2.50 -5.06 -11.61
CA ILE A 44 -3.21 -4.31 -12.64
C ILE A 44 -2.56 -4.59 -13.99
N ASP A 45 -3.38 -4.71 -15.03
CA ASP A 45 -2.95 -4.96 -16.40
C ASP A 45 -1.85 -3.97 -16.84
N ASP A 46 -0.76 -4.49 -17.38
CA ASP A 46 0.45 -3.74 -17.76
C ASP A 46 0.36 -3.02 -19.12
N LYS A 47 -0.74 -3.21 -19.85
CA LYS A 47 -0.98 -2.55 -21.14
C LYS A 47 -1.28 -1.06 -21.03
N ARG A 48 -1.34 -0.51 -19.84
CA ARG A 48 -1.69 0.87 -19.54
C ARG A 48 -0.64 1.61 -18.75
N ILE A 49 -0.69 2.93 -18.74
CA ILE A 49 0.09 3.76 -17.82
C ILE A 49 -0.32 3.45 -16.39
N ARG A 50 0.66 3.12 -15.55
CA ARG A 50 0.43 2.83 -14.13
C ARG A 50 1.33 3.72 -13.27
N ILE A 51 0.72 4.42 -12.33
CA ILE A 51 1.40 5.34 -11.42
C ILE A 51 1.19 4.84 -9.98
N ALA A 52 2.27 4.59 -9.26
CA ALA A 52 2.28 4.25 -7.84
C ALA A 52 2.79 5.43 -7.03
N ASN A 53 1.94 5.98 -6.18
CA ASN A 53 2.30 7.06 -5.28
C ASN A 53 2.21 6.61 -3.81
N ASP A 54 3.14 7.09 -3.00
CA ASP A 54 3.04 7.04 -1.54
C ASP A 54 3.86 8.19 -0.96
N LYS A 55 3.44 8.74 0.18
CA LYS A 55 4.18 9.81 0.85
C LYS A 55 5.40 9.32 1.63
N HIS A 56 5.53 8.00 1.82
CA HIS A 56 6.63 7.43 2.58
C HIS A 56 7.91 7.39 1.75
N LYS A 57 8.77 8.38 1.94
CA LYS A 57 9.98 8.63 1.16
C LYS A 57 10.87 7.39 1.03
N GLU A 58 11.19 6.73 2.13
CA GLU A 58 12.10 5.59 2.14
C GLU A 58 11.49 4.37 1.44
N LEU A 59 10.16 4.20 1.55
CA LEU A 59 9.46 3.14 0.85
C LEU A 59 9.50 3.35 -0.66
N MET A 60 9.24 4.57 -1.12
CA MET A 60 9.28 4.90 -2.54
C MET A 60 10.70 4.83 -3.10
N ALA A 61 11.69 5.30 -2.36
CA ALA A 61 13.09 5.13 -2.72
C ALA A 61 13.50 3.65 -2.87
N MET A 62 12.97 2.77 -2.01
CA MET A 62 13.18 1.33 -2.14
C MET A 62 12.57 0.77 -3.43
N TRP A 63 11.31 1.13 -3.76
CA TRP A 63 10.68 0.63 -5.00
C TRP A 63 11.41 1.10 -6.25
N GLN A 64 11.76 2.40 -6.33
CA GLN A 64 12.55 2.97 -7.43
C GLN A 64 13.91 2.29 -7.57
N TRP A 65 14.63 2.13 -6.45
CA TRP A 65 15.95 1.49 -6.45
C TRP A 65 15.89 0.03 -6.93
N VAL A 66 14.89 -0.75 -6.47
CA VAL A 66 14.74 -2.14 -6.91
C VAL A 66 14.35 -2.23 -8.39
N GLN A 67 13.53 -1.31 -8.89
CA GLN A 67 13.17 -1.26 -10.30
C GLN A 67 14.40 -0.98 -11.18
N GLU A 68 15.29 -0.09 -10.75
CA GLU A 68 16.50 0.29 -11.50
C GLU A 68 17.64 -0.72 -11.36
N ARG A 69 17.86 -1.27 -10.19
CA ARG A 69 19.05 -2.06 -9.83
C ARG A 69 18.83 -3.56 -9.74
N GLY A 70 17.57 -3.99 -9.66
CA GLY A 70 17.20 -5.38 -9.49
C GLY A 70 17.20 -5.85 -8.03
N ILE A 71 16.51 -6.97 -7.80
CA ILE A 71 16.33 -7.57 -6.46
C ILE A 71 17.60 -8.20 -5.90
N ASP A 72 18.51 -8.64 -6.77
CA ASP A 72 19.74 -9.33 -6.38
C ASP A 72 20.72 -8.42 -5.62
N ARG A 73 20.47 -7.12 -5.62
CA ARG A 73 21.23 -6.12 -4.87
C ARG A 73 20.68 -5.85 -3.47
N LEU A 74 19.52 -6.42 -3.13
CA LEU A 74 18.97 -6.32 -1.78
C LEU A 74 19.77 -7.18 -0.79
N PRO A 75 19.94 -6.72 0.46
CA PRO A 75 20.54 -7.55 1.51
C PRO A 75 19.75 -8.85 1.70
N THR A 76 20.44 -9.97 1.72
CA THR A 76 19.84 -11.29 1.99
C THR A 76 19.86 -11.65 3.46
N ASP A 77 20.64 -10.92 4.25
CA ASP A 77 20.71 -11.06 5.69
C ASP A 77 20.90 -9.68 6.34
N VAL A 78 20.22 -9.48 7.47
CA VAL A 78 20.29 -8.25 8.28
C VAL A 78 20.29 -8.67 9.74
N SER A 79 21.42 -8.49 10.44
CA SER A 79 21.48 -8.76 11.88
C SER A 79 20.70 -7.72 12.68
N LYS A 80 20.45 -8.02 13.96
CA LYS A 80 19.76 -7.10 14.88
C LYS A 80 20.54 -5.82 15.08
N GLU A 81 21.86 -5.92 15.21
CA GLU A 81 22.77 -4.78 15.34
C GLU A 81 22.73 -3.90 14.09
N LEU A 82 22.80 -4.51 12.90
CA LEU A 82 22.71 -3.81 11.63
C LEU A 82 21.35 -3.11 11.45
N TYR A 83 20.26 -3.77 11.86
CA TYR A 83 18.91 -3.16 11.83
C TYR A 83 18.86 -1.87 12.64
N TYR A 84 19.36 -1.88 13.89
CA TYR A 84 19.34 -0.70 14.74
C TYR A 84 20.34 0.38 14.28
N TYR A 85 21.50 -0.02 13.74
CA TYR A 85 22.42 0.90 13.10
C TYR A 85 21.76 1.64 11.93
N ILE A 86 21.12 0.92 11.00
CA ILE A 86 20.45 1.53 9.83
C ILE A 86 19.30 2.44 10.28
N LYS A 87 18.55 2.05 11.31
CA LYS A 87 17.45 2.84 11.86
C LYS A 87 17.90 4.23 12.33
N THR A 88 19.04 4.32 13.00
CA THR A 88 19.55 5.58 13.59
C THR A 88 20.53 6.33 12.70
N SER A 89 21.04 5.68 11.66
CA SER A 89 22.03 6.27 10.76
C SER A 89 21.45 7.43 9.94
N THR A 90 22.19 8.50 9.84
CA THR A 90 21.90 9.65 8.96
C THR A 90 22.55 9.50 7.58
N THR A 91 23.46 8.54 7.40
CA THR A 91 24.22 8.33 6.16
C THR A 91 23.73 7.15 5.33
N CYS A 92 22.94 6.23 5.91
CA CYS A 92 22.35 5.12 5.14
C CYS A 92 21.35 5.65 4.10
N PRO A 93 21.40 5.15 2.86
CA PRO A 93 20.50 5.60 1.80
C PRO A 93 19.04 5.23 2.10
N ASP A 94 18.12 6.06 1.63
CA ASP A 94 16.68 5.92 1.90
C ASP A 94 16.13 4.56 1.43
N TRP A 95 16.56 4.05 0.29
CA TRP A 95 16.12 2.75 -0.20
C TRP A 95 16.45 1.60 0.77
N LEU A 96 17.62 1.64 1.41
CA LEU A 96 18.03 0.63 2.37
C LEU A 96 17.20 0.74 3.66
N LYS A 97 16.96 1.98 4.12
CA LYS A 97 16.05 2.24 5.24
C LYS A 97 14.64 1.71 4.94
N GLY A 98 14.11 1.94 3.74
CA GLY A 98 12.81 1.42 3.30
C GLY A 98 12.75 -0.10 3.33
N PHE A 99 13.77 -0.77 2.79
CA PHE A 99 13.85 -2.23 2.79
C PHE A 99 13.93 -2.81 4.21
N VAL A 100 14.84 -2.31 5.03
CA VAL A 100 15.08 -2.82 6.38
C VAL A 100 13.96 -2.41 7.34
N GLY A 101 13.53 -1.15 7.28
CA GLY A 101 12.54 -0.59 8.19
C GLY A 101 11.15 -1.22 8.07
N PHE A 102 10.78 -1.71 6.89
CA PHE A 102 9.56 -2.51 6.70
C PHE A 102 9.86 -4.00 6.65
N GLY A 103 10.80 -4.39 5.81
CA GLY A 103 11.03 -5.79 5.45
C GLY A 103 11.62 -6.64 6.56
N CYS A 104 12.41 -6.05 7.45
CA CYS A 104 13.05 -6.72 8.59
C CYS A 104 12.39 -6.39 9.94
N SER A 105 11.25 -5.68 9.93
CA SER A 105 10.50 -5.32 11.13
C SER A 105 9.38 -6.30 11.45
N PHE A 106 9.09 -6.45 12.75
CA PHE A 106 7.97 -7.24 13.23
C PHE A 106 6.66 -6.80 12.58
N ALA A 107 5.93 -7.77 12.04
CA ALA A 107 4.64 -7.58 11.34
C ALA A 107 4.68 -6.56 10.18
N GLY A 108 5.85 -6.21 9.65
CA GLY A 108 5.99 -5.21 8.58
C GLY A 108 5.60 -3.79 8.99
N LYS A 109 5.69 -3.47 10.30
CA LYS A 109 5.49 -2.12 10.81
C LYS A 109 6.79 -1.33 10.64
N TRP A 110 6.69 -0.08 10.23
CA TRP A 110 7.83 0.82 10.10
C TRP A 110 8.62 0.91 11.41
N TRP A 111 9.85 0.38 11.39
CA TRP A 111 10.72 0.29 12.57
C TRP A 111 10.05 -0.27 13.83
N GLY A 112 9.10 -1.18 13.67
CA GLY A 112 8.29 -1.78 14.75
C GLY A 112 9.01 -2.80 15.62
N GLY A 113 10.34 -2.80 15.59
CA GLY A 113 11.23 -3.75 16.25
C GLY A 113 11.77 -4.79 15.27
N TYR A 114 12.98 -5.27 15.51
CA TYR A 114 13.60 -6.31 14.69
C TYR A 114 12.75 -7.57 14.65
N GLY A 115 12.52 -8.08 13.46
CA GLY A 115 11.75 -9.32 13.25
C GLY A 115 12.59 -10.53 13.63
N GLU A 116 12.28 -11.14 14.77
CA GLU A 116 12.84 -12.40 15.22
C GLU A 116 11.79 -13.51 15.15
N CYS A 117 12.20 -14.71 14.80
CA CYS A 117 11.35 -15.89 14.80
C CYS A 117 12.14 -17.10 15.36
N GLU A 118 11.59 -17.75 16.39
CA GLU A 118 12.18 -18.95 17.00
C GLU A 118 12.47 -20.07 15.99
N ARG A 119 11.74 -20.11 14.88
CA ARG A 119 11.92 -21.07 13.78
C ARG A 119 13.01 -20.67 12.78
N GLY A 120 13.81 -19.63 13.07
CA GLY A 120 14.92 -19.18 12.22
C GLY A 120 14.48 -18.54 10.89
N TYR A 121 13.28 -17.95 10.81
CA TYR A 121 12.84 -17.29 9.59
C TYR A 121 13.67 -16.03 9.31
N ASN A 122 14.33 -16.01 8.13
CA ASN A 122 15.09 -14.84 7.68
C ASN A 122 14.16 -13.82 7.01
N TYR A 123 13.90 -12.73 7.71
CA TYR A 123 13.01 -11.66 7.26
C TYR A 123 13.55 -10.90 6.05
N ALA A 124 14.86 -10.68 5.95
CA ALA A 124 15.48 -10.00 4.82
C ALA A 124 15.29 -10.82 3.53
N LYS A 125 15.68 -12.10 3.55
CA LYS A 125 15.50 -13.02 2.42
C LYS A 125 14.02 -13.19 2.04
N GLY A 126 13.13 -13.35 3.02
CA GLY A 126 11.69 -13.46 2.79
C GLY A 126 11.09 -12.20 2.16
N SER A 127 11.55 -11.03 2.58
CA SER A 127 11.13 -9.74 2.02
C SER A 127 11.65 -9.54 0.61
N GLY A 128 12.92 -9.83 0.33
CA GLY A 128 13.49 -9.81 -1.01
C GLY A 128 12.73 -10.71 -1.98
N ASN A 129 12.43 -11.96 -1.60
CA ASN A 129 11.63 -12.88 -2.40
C ASN A 129 10.21 -12.34 -2.67
N SER A 130 9.59 -11.70 -1.68
CA SER A 130 8.26 -11.12 -1.84
C SER A 130 8.26 -9.90 -2.77
N ILE A 131 9.28 -9.05 -2.68
CA ILE A 131 9.51 -7.92 -3.58
C ILE A 131 9.72 -8.44 -5.00
N GLY A 132 10.58 -9.44 -5.20
CA GLY A 132 10.87 -10.03 -6.50
C GLY A 132 9.63 -10.54 -7.22
N ARG A 133 8.74 -11.24 -6.51
CA ARG A 133 7.45 -11.67 -7.09
C ARG A 133 6.58 -10.51 -7.56
N LYS A 134 6.61 -9.37 -6.89
CA LYS A 134 5.85 -8.17 -7.28
C LYS A 134 6.48 -7.44 -8.45
N MET A 135 7.82 -7.43 -8.53
CA MET A 135 8.55 -6.74 -9.59
C MET A 135 8.20 -7.24 -11.00
N VAL A 136 7.71 -8.48 -11.12
CA VAL A 136 7.18 -8.98 -12.41
C VAL A 136 6.08 -8.08 -12.95
N GLY A 137 5.17 -7.62 -12.08
CA GLY A 137 4.07 -6.71 -12.45
C GLY A 137 4.37 -5.23 -12.25
N LEU A 138 5.60 -4.85 -11.88
CA LEU A 138 5.96 -3.45 -11.57
C LEU A 138 7.02 -2.85 -12.53
N LYS A 139 7.41 -3.56 -13.59
CA LYS A 139 8.49 -3.13 -14.48
C LYS A 139 8.29 -1.73 -15.06
N ASP A 140 7.08 -1.46 -15.54
CA ASP A 140 6.74 -0.21 -16.24
C ASP A 140 5.86 0.72 -15.39
N VAL A 141 5.89 0.55 -14.05
CA VAL A 141 5.16 1.42 -13.13
C VAL A 141 5.99 2.66 -12.84
N LEU A 142 5.38 3.83 -12.99
CA LEU A 142 5.99 5.09 -12.59
C LEU A 142 5.80 5.26 -11.07
N PHE A 143 6.91 5.26 -10.33
CA PHE A 143 6.92 5.50 -8.89
C PHE A 143 7.08 6.99 -8.58
N VAL A 144 6.12 7.56 -7.84
CA VAL A 144 6.09 8.96 -7.40
C VAL A 144 6.06 9.01 -5.87
N CYS A 145 6.80 9.95 -5.29
CA CYS A 145 6.80 10.17 -3.84
C CYS A 145 6.19 11.52 -3.52
N GLY A 146 5.01 11.53 -2.90
CA GLY A 146 4.32 12.76 -2.53
C GLY A 146 3.01 12.51 -1.81
N ASP A 147 2.36 13.57 -1.37
CA ASP A 147 1.00 13.47 -0.86
C ASP A 147 0.01 13.21 -2.02
N TYR A 148 -1.13 12.57 -1.72
CA TYR A 148 -2.12 12.20 -2.74
C TYR A 148 -2.67 13.41 -3.51
N PHE A 149 -2.76 14.57 -2.88
CA PHE A 149 -3.28 15.79 -3.52
C PHE A 149 -2.26 16.47 -4.45
N ASP A 150 -0.98 16.09 -4.37
CA ASP A 150 0.09 16.61 -5.24
C ASP A 150 0.30 15.75 -6.50
N ILE A 151 -0.44 14.65 -6.64
CA ILE A 151 -0.32 13.76 -7.80
C ILE A 151 -0.69 14.54 -9.07
N VAL A 152 0.24 14.60 -10.01
CA VAL A 152 -0.02 15.15 -11.34
C VAL A 152 -0.89 14.16 -12.12
N MET A 153 -2.16 14.51 -12.31
CA MET A 153 -3.13 13.66 -12.99
C MET A 153 -2.91 13.68 -14.50
N PRO A 154 -3.00 12.51 -15.17
CA PRO A 154 -3.05 12.47 -16.64
C PRO A 154 -4.21 13.28 -17.19
N ALA A 155 -4.05 13.86 -18.38
CA ALA A 155 -5.10 14.62 -19.05
C ALA A 155 -6.31 13.76 -19.47
N THR A 156 -6.12 12.43 -19.57
CA THR A 156 -7.15 11.47 -19.91
C THR A 156 -7.84 10.95 -18.65
N GLN A 157 -9.09 10.49 -18.80
CA GLN A 157 -9.81 9.82 -17.72
C GLN A 157 -8.96 8.67 -17.16
N SER A 158 -8.75 8.68 -15.84
CA SER A 158 -7.96 7.69 -15.12
C SER A 158 -8.82 6.95 -14.08
N VAL A 159 -8.39 5.75 -13.69
CA VAL A 159 -8.89 5.06 -12.50
C VAL A 159 -7.92 5.32 -11.36
N VAL A 160 -8.41 5.94 -10.29
CA VAL A 160 -7.63 6.29 -9.10
C VAL A 160 -8.06 5.38 -7.96
N TYR A 161 -7.14 4.55 -7.48
CA TYR A 161 -7.35 3.65 -6.35
C TYR A 161 -6.71 4.23 -5.09
N CYS A 162 -7.45 4.22 -4.00
CA CYS A 162 -7.05 4.79 -2.71
C CYS A 162 -7.22 3.78 -1.59
N ASP A 163 -6.10 3.30 -1.03
CA ASP A 163 -6.05 2.46 0.19
C ASP A 163 -5.63 3.33 1.38
N ILE A 164 -6.59 4.12 1.89
CA ILE A 164 -6.36 5.11 2.94
C ILE A 164 -6.26 4.48 4.33
N PRO A 165 -5.70 5.17 5.35
CA PRO A 165 -5.85 4.78 6.74
C PRO A 165 -7.33 4.70 7.12
N TYR A 166 -7.81 3.50 7.52
CA TYR A 166 -9.22 3.26 7.78
C TYR A 166 -9.70 3.98 9.04
N LYS A 167 -10.96 4.42 9.02
CA LYS A 167 -11.60 5.02 10.20
C LYS A 167 -11.61 4.02 11.36
N ASN A 168 -11.44 4.54 12.57
CA ASN A 168 -11.49 3.75 13.81
C ASN A 168 -10.46 2.62 13.91
N THR A 169 -9.40 2.66 13.11
CA THR A 169 -8.25 1.76 13.25
C THR A 169 -7.08 2.49 13.92
N THR A 170 -6.19 1.73 14.58
CA THR A 170 -4.91 2.29 15.05
C THR A 170 -4.14 2.79 13.85
N GLY A 171 -4.09 4.11 13.69
CA GLY A 171 -3.46 4.77 12.56
C GLY A 171 -2.00 4.35 12.38
N TYR A 172 -1.53 4.44 11.17
CA TYR A 172 -0.12 4.30 10.86
C TYR A 172 0.63 5.52 11.42
N SER A 173 1.42 5.37 12.47
CA SER A 173 2.36 6.40 12.89
C SER A 173 3.56 6.35 11.92
N TYR A 174 3.46 7.07 10.80
CA TYR A 174 4.47 7.04 9.76
C TYR A 174 5.66 7.95 9.98
N THR A 175 5.59 8.87 10.91
CA THR A 175 6.73 9.75 11.17
C THR A 175 6.72 10.25 12.60
N SER A 176 7.91 10.35 13.18
CA SER A 176 8.21 11.13 14.39
C SER A 176 7.94 12.63 14.24
N SER A 177 7.46 13.11 13.09
CA SER A 177 7.31 14.53 12.77
C SER A 177 5.90 14.98 12.35
N SER A 178 4.91 14.08 12.25
CA SER A 178 3.53 14.52 12.02
C SER A 178 2.58 13.90 13.04
N ASN A 179 2.18 14.68 14.04
CA ASN A 179 1.06 14.40 14.95
C ASN A 179 -0.31 14.43 14.22
N GLY A 180 -0.35 14.24 12.91
CA GLY A 180 -1.56 14.38 12.10
C GLY A 180 -2.29 13.05 11.95
N THR A 181 -3.48 12.96 12.50
CA THR A 181 -4.48 12.00 12.06
C THR A 181 -4.83 12.27 10.60
N PHE A 182 -5.02 11.19 9.80
CA PHE A 182 -5.44 11.32 8.40
C PHE A 182 -6.75 12.11 8.31
N ASN A 183 -6.76 13.18 7.50
CA ASN A 183 -7.92 14.04 7.33
C ASN A 183 -8.89 13.46 6.28
N HIS A 184 -9.85 12.65 6.75
CA HIS A 184 -10.85 12.03 5.88
C HIS A 184 -11.74 13.05 5.16
N THR A 185 -12.05 14.19 5.77
CA THR A 185 -12.87 15.23 5.14
C THR A 185 -12.16 15.79 3.92
N GLN A 186 -10.94 16.28 4.09
CA GLN A 186 -10.12 16.81 3.00
C GLN A 186 -9.87 15.74 1.90
N PHE A 187 -9.69 14.49 2.30
CA PHE A 187 -9.53 13.38 1.35
C PHE A 187 -10.78 13.18 0.49
N TYR A 188 -11.98 13.15 1.08
CA TYR A 188 -13.20 13.00 0.29
C TYR A 188 -13.51 14.21 -0.58
N GLU A 189 -13.20 15.43 -0.14
CA GLU A 189 -13.26 16.63 -0.98
C GLU A 189 -12.37 16.50 -2.22
N TRP A 190 -11.15 16.00 -2.03
CA TRP A 190 -10.26 15.70 -3.15
C TRP A 190 -10.83 14.61 -4.07
N CYS A 191 -11.42 13.53 -3.52
CA CYS A 191 -12.06 12.49 -4.32
C CYS A 191 -13.18 13.06 -5.21
N TYR A 192 -14.05 13.91 -4.65
CA TYR A 192 -15.11 14.56 -5.42
C TYR A 192 -14.55 15.50 -6.48
N LYS A 193 -13.47 16.21 -6.22
CA LYS A 193 -12.77 17.02 -7.22
C LYS A 193 -12.25 16.15 -8.38
N MET A 194 -11.63 15.02 -8.09
CA MET A 194 -11.15 14.08 -9.12
C MET A 194 -12.31 13.52 -9.96
N LYS A 195 -13.42 13.16 -9.32
CA LYS A 195 -14.65 12.76 -10.01
C LYS A 195 -15.19 13.86 -10.93
N ALA A 196 -15.24 15.11 -10.46
CA ALA A 196 -15.70 16.25 -11.25
C ALA A 196 -14.78 16.52 -12.47
N GLN A 197 -13.52 16.12 -12.41
CA GLN A 197 -12.58 16.16 -13.53
C GLN A 197 -12.72 14.95 -14.49
N GLY A 198 -13.68 14.05 -14.21
CA GLY A 198 -13.99 12.89 -15.05
C GLY A 198 -13.21 11.62 -14.70
N HIS A 199 -12.42 11.60 -13.62
CA HIS A 199 -11.73 10.39 -13.17
C HIS A 199 -12.68 9.45 -12.41
N ILE A 200 -12.39 8.16 -12.41
CA ILE A 200 -13.06 7.14 -11.60
C ILE A 200 -12.26 6.98 -10.30
N VAL A 201 -12.88 7.26 -9.15
CA VAL A 201 -12.19 7.16 -7.86
C VAL A 201 -12.74 5.97 -7.08
N LEU A 202 -11.84 5.05 -6.71
CA LEU A 202 -12.12 3.82 -5.98
C LEU A 202 -11.44 3.87 -4.62
N VAL A 203 -12.21 3.80 -3.54
CA VAL A 203 -11.70 3.90 -2.16
C VAL A 203 -11.93 2.58 -1.43
N SER A 204 -10.84 1.99 -0.92
CA SER A 204 -10.92 0.85 0.01
C SER A 204 -11.18 1.34 1.43
N GLU A 205 -12.11 0.67 2.12
CA GLU A 205 -12.44 0.92 3.53
C GLU A 205 -13.03 -0.35 4.16
N TYR A 206 -13.16 -0.40 5.48
CA TYR A 206 -14.07 -1.33 6.13
C TYR A 206 -15.52 -0.84 5.97
N GLU A 207 -16.46 -1.75 5.76
CA GLU A 207 -17.88 -1.39 5.61
C GLU A 207 -18.40 -0.56 6.80
N SER A 208 -17.92 -0.83 8.01
CA SER A 208 -18.23 -0.06 9.21
C SER A 208 -17.66 1.37 9.23
N GLY A 209 -16.71 1.68 8.36
CA GLY A 209 -16.10 3.00 8.21
C GLY A 209 -16.76 3.84 7.10
N VAL A 210 -17.57 3.21 6.25
CA VAL A 210 -18.26 3.90 5.15
C VAL A 210 -19.39 4.77 5.71
N THR A 211 -19.43 6.03 5.26
CA THR A 211 -20.50 6.96 5.65
C THR A 211 -21.82 6.63 4.94
N LEU A 212 -22.96 6.94 5.58
CA LEU A 212 -24.28 6.60 5.07
C LEU A 212 -24.56 7.05 3.65
N ASN A 213 -24.06 8.24 3.27
CA ASN A 213 -24.21 8.76 1.91
C ASN A 213 -23.41 8.02 0.84
N LEU A 214 -22.44 7.19 1.23
CA LEU A 214 -21.61 6.40 0.33
C LEU A 214 -21.93 4.89 0.34
N ILE A 215 -22.85 4.45 1.20
CA ILE A 215 -23.15 3.01 1.34
C ILE A 215 -23.70 2.38 0.06
N ASN A 216 -24.46 3.16 -0.73
CA ASN A 216 -25.00 2.74 -2.03
C ASN A 216 -23.95 2.77 -3.15
N ASN A 217 -22.77 3.33 -2.89
CA ASN A 217 -21.67 3.39 -3.84
C ASN A 217 -20.69 2.23 -3.67
N ILE A 218 -20.97 1.28 -2.79
CA ILE A 218 -20.13 0.10 -2.60
C ILE A 218 -20.31 -0.83 -3.83
N VAL A 219 -19.22 -1.03 -4.55
CA VAL A 219 -19.18 -1.83 -5.80
C VAL A 219 -18.56 -3.20 -5.61
N TRP A 220 -17.86 -3.44 -4.49
CA TRP A 220 -17.27 -4.75 -4.18
C TRP A 220 -17.20 -4.95 -2.66
N ARG A 221 -17.32 -6.21 -2.22
CA ARG A 221 -17.28 -6.62 -0.82
C ARG A 221 -16.50 -7.92 -0.64
N LYS A 222 -15.76 -8.01 0.46
CA LYS A 222 -15.09 -9.23 0.89
C LYS A 222 -15.11 -9.38 2.40
N GLU A 223 -15.77 -10.41 2.90
CA GLU A 223 -15.66 -10.78 4.31
C GLU A 223 -14.28 -11.39 4.59
N SER A 224 -13.69 -10.97 5.69
CA SER A 224 -12.47 -11.55 6.24
C SER A 224 -12.60 -11.74 7.75
N LYS A 225 -11.96 -12.81 8.25
CA LYS A 225 -11.83 -13.01 9.70
C LYS A 225 -10.63 -12.20 10.18
N LYS A 226 -10.78 -11.44 11.27
CA LYS A 226 -9.60 -10.83 11.92
C LYS A 226 -8.72 -11.93 12.48
N ASP A 227 -7.40 -11.77 12.36
CA ASP A 227 -6.43 -12.72 12.92
C ASP A 227 -6.39 -12.66 14.46
N ILE A 228 -7.00 -11.63 15.08
CA ILE A 228 -7.06 -11.42 16.54
C ILE A 228 -8.43 -11.90 17.03
N ARG A 229 -8.41 -12.83 17.98
CA ARG A 229 -9.60 -13.24 18.72
C ARG A 229 -9.91 -12.20 19.79
N ASN A 230 -11.22 -11.97 20.07
CA ASN A 230 -11.67 -11.18 21.20
C ASN A 230 -11.41 -11.95 22.52
N LYS A 231 -11.70 -11.32 23.67
CA LYS A 231 -11.50 -11.92 25.00
C LYS A 231 -12.27 -13.24 25.18
N ASP A 232 -13.34 -13.44 24.43
CA ASP A 232 -14.22 -14.62 24.48
C ASP A 232 -13.78 -15.72 23.50
N GLY A 233 -12.64 -15.54 22.82
CA GLY A 233 -12.07 -16.51 21.89
C GLY A 233 -12.69 -16.49 20.49
N GLU A 234 -13.65 -15.62 20.21
CA GLU A 234 -14.29 -15.47 18.91
C GLU A 234 -13.49 -14.59 17.98
N GLN A 235 -13.38 -14.99 16.71
CA GLN A 235 -12.79 -14.16 15.66
C GLN A 235 -13.83 -13.13 15.18
N SER A 236 -13.55 -11.85 15.37
CA SER A 236 -14.39 -10.80 14.78
C SER A 236 -14.26 -10.83 13.25
N LYS A 237 -15.38 -10.81 12.57
CA LYS A 237 -15.45 -10.63 11.11
C LYS A 237 -15.31 -9.15 10.77
N THR A 238 -14.64 -8.86 9.68
CA THR A 238 -14.63 -7.54 9.05
C THR A 238 -14.95 -7.70 7.58
N THR A 239 -15.70 -6.75 7.05
CA THR A 239 -15.97 -6.69 5.62
C THR A 239 -15.16 -5.55 5.02
N GLU A 240 -14.24 -5.91 4.14
CA GLU A 240 -13.56 -4.96 3.27
C GLU A 240 -14.47 -4.60 2.11
N VAL A 241 -14.51 -3.33 1.75
CA VAL A 241 -15.33 -2.82 0.65
C VAL A 241 -14.53 -1.93 -0.27
N LEU A 242 -14.98 -1.84 -1.51
CA LEU A 242 -14.55 -0.84 -2.47
C LEU A 242 -15.72 0.09 -2.77
N VAL A 243 -15.52 1.36 -2.55
CA VAL A 243 -16.50 2.43 -2.79
C VAL A 243 -16.11 3.16 -4.07
N CYS A 244 -17.05 3.33 -5.00
CA CYS A 244 -16.88 4.18 -6.19
C CYS A 244 -17.50 5.56 -5.91
N ILE A 245 -16.68 6.62 -5.92
CA ILE A 245 -17.10 8.00 -5.62
C ILE A 245 -17.82 8.62 -6.83
#